data_0549c618032efefb6c66027d79c80762
#
_entry.id   0549c618032efefb6c66027d79c80762
#
_cell.length_a   1.000
_cell.length_b   1.000
_cell.length_c   1.000
_cell.angle_alpha   90.00
_cell.angle_beta   90.00
_cell.angle_gamma   90.00
#
_symmetry.space_group_name_H-M   'P 1'
#
loop_
_entity.id
_entity.type
_entity.pdbx_description
1 polymer ?
#
loop_
_entity_poly.entity_id
_entity_poly.type
_entity_poly.pdbx_seq_one_letter_code
_entity_poly.pdbx_strand_id
1 'polypeptide(L)'
;IEVPQERIPGIQRVLIRKCILAKKPVIVATQMLHTMINNPRPTRAEVTDIANAIYYRTDALMLSGETAYGKYPVEAVKTMTKIAAQAEKDKLEENDIRIPLDENSNDVTAFLAKQAVKATSKLKIRAIITDSYSGRTARNLAAFRGKYPVLAICYKEKTMRHLALSYGVE
;
A
#
# COMPACT_ATOMS: atom_id res chain seq x y z
N ILE A 1 -8.16 2.29 25.40
CA ILE A 1 -8.44 3.00 24.13
C ILE A 1 -9.18 4.27 24.49
N GLU A 2 -8.62 5.42 24.10
CA GLU A 2 -9.16 6.74 24.46
C GLU A 2 -10.14 7.29 23.42
N VAL A 3 -10.53 6.46 22.44
CA VAL A 3 -11.44 6.87 21.35
C VAL A 3 -12.58 5.89 21.23
N PRO A 4 -13.83 6.36 20.99
CA PRO A 4 -14.97 5.50 20.71
C PRO A 4 -14.71 4.58 19.50
N GLN A 5 -15.14 3.31 19.61
CA GLN A 5 -14.82 2.29 18.59
C GLN A 5 -15.37 2.63 17.20
N GLU A 6 -16.53 3.23 17.12
CA GLU A 6 -17.17 3.66 15.87
C GLU A 6 -16.36 4.72 15.11
N ARG A 7 -15.43 5.42 15.77
CA ARG A 7 -14.55 6.40 15.14
C ARG A 7 -13.28 5.80 14.54
N ILE A 8 -12.90 4.58 14.93
CA ILE A 8 -11.65 3.94 14.53
C ILE A 8 -11.50 3.85 13.00
N PRO A 9 -12.50 3.37 12.23
CA PRO A 9 -12.36 3.27 10.77
C PRO A 9 -12.10 4.63 10.10
N GLY A 10 -12.79 5.69 10.58
CA GLY A 10 -12.60 7.04 10.09
C GLY A 10 -11.20 7.58 10.38
N ILE A 11 -10.70 7.36 11.61
CA ILE A 11 -9.35 7.75 12.01
C ILE A 11 -8.29 7.00 11.18
N GLN A 12 -8.43 5.69 11.02
CA GLN A 12 -7.53 4.87 10.19
C GLN A 12 -7.41 5.46 8.77
N ARG A 13 -8.54 5.76 8.13
CA ARG A 13 -8.58 6.37 6.80
C ARG A 13 -7.85 7.71 6.74
N VAL A 14 -8.05 8.57 7.75
CA VAL A 14 -7.36 9.87 7.85
C VAL A 14 -5.86 9.70 8.01
N LEU A 15 -5.43 8.75 8.87
CA LEU A 15 -4.01 8.47 9.11
C LEU A 15 -3.33 7.94 7.84
N ILE A 16 -3.94 6.97 7.16
CA ILE A 16 -3.42 6.45 5.88
C ILE A 16 -3.25 7.60 4.89
N ARG A 17 -4.27 8.45 4.72
CA ARG A 17 -4.21 9.60 3.82
C ARG A 17 -3.08 10.57 4.17
N LYS A 18 -2.88 10.88 5.45
CA LYS A 18 -1.78 11.74 5.91
C LYS A 18 -0.42 11.13 5.60
N CYS A 19 -0.24 9.82 5.79
CA CYS A 19 1.00 9.13 5.44
C CYS A 19 1.29 9.21 3.94
N ILE A 20 0.28 8.96 3.09
CA ILE A 20 0.42 9.06 1.64
C ILE A 20 0.82 10.47 1.21
N LEU A 21 0.16 11.51 1.73
CA LEU A 21 0.49 12.90 1.43
C LEU A 21 1.91 13.26 1.88
N ALA A 22 2.34 12.74 3.02
CA ALA A 22 3.72 12.89 3.52
C ALA A 22 4.73 11.99 2.80
N LYS A 23 4.30 11.12 1.85
CA LYS A 23 5.12 10.16 1.10
C LYS A 23 5.88 9.20 2.02
N LYS A 24 5.23 8.83 3.12
CA LYS A 24 5.73 7.86 4.10
C LYS A 24 4.96 6.56 3.96
N PRO A 25 5.63 5.40 3.99
CA PRO A 25 4.94 4.13 3.96
C PRO A 25 4.05 3.96 5.20
N VAL A 26 2.90 3.34 5.02
CA VAL A 26 1.94 3.03 6.08
C VAL A 26 1.61 1.55 6.09
N ILE A 27 1.67 0.95 7.28
CA ILE A 27 1.33 -0.45 7.51
C ILE A 27 0.03 -0.49 8.30
N VAL A 28 -0.97 -1.20 7.78
CA VAL A 28 -2.17 -1.54 8.57
C VAL A 28 -1.94 -2.88 9.24
N ALA A 29 -2.09 -2.88 10.55
CA ALA A 29 -1.68 -3.98 11.41
C ALA A 29 -2.79 -4.36 12.39
N THR A 30 -2.68 -5.57 12.93
CA THR A 30 -3.51 -6.18 13.97
C THR A 30 -4.93 -6.56 13.54
N GLN A 31 -5.36 -7.74 14.01
CA GLN A 31 -6.70 -8.30 13.80
C GLN A 31 -7.13 -8.44 12.33
N MET A 32 -6.16 -8.55 11.41
CA MET A 32 -6.45 -8.66 9.97
C MET A 32 -7.14 -9.99 9.63
N LEU A 33 -6.65 -11.11 10.17
CA LEU A 33 -7.19 -12.46 10.02
C LEU A 33 -7.21 -13.18 11.36
N HIS A 34 -7.61 -12.49 12.44
CA HIS A 34 -7.51 -12.99 13.81
C HIS A 34 -8.18 -14.35 14.02
N THR A 35 -9.31 -14.57 13.35
CA THR A 35 -10.01 -15.87 13.37
C THR A 35 -9.12 -17.01 12.89
N MET A 36 -8.20 -16.74 11.96
CA MET A 36 -7.29 -17.74 11.40
C MET A 36 -6.18 -18.18 12.37
N ILE A 37 -6.09 -17.62 13.56
CA ILE A 37 -5.27 -18.21 14.64
C ILE A 37 -5.73 -19.64 14.92
N ASN A 38 -7.05 -19.89 14.96
CA ASN A 38 -7.64 -21.18 15.31
C ASN A 38 -8.45 -21.83 14.19
N ASN A 39 -8.82 -21.10 13.15
CA ASN A 39 -9.67 -21.59 12.04
C ASN A 39 -8.94 -21.50 10.71
N PRO A 40 -9.16 -22.44 9.77
CA PRO A 40 -8.49 -22.43 8.48
C PRO A 40 -9.05 -21.39 7.50
N ARG A 41 -10.13 -20.70 7.86
CA ARG A 41 -10.80 -19.69 7.01
C ARG A 41 -11.12 -18.44 7.80
N PRO A 42 -11.00 -17.25 7.18
CA PRO A 42 -11.37 -15.99 7.80
C PRO A 42 -12.88 -15.78 7.81
N THR A 43 -13.33 -14.83 8.59
CA THR A 43 -14.68 -14.28 8.51
C THR A 43 -14.83 -13.32 7.33
N ARG A 44 -16.08 -13.05 6.91
CA ARG A 44 -16.37 -12.04 5.89
C ARG A 44 -15.93 -10.64 6.32
N ALA A 45 -16.03 -10.31 7.59
CA ALA A 45 -15.60 -9.01 8.13
C ALA A 45 -14.09 -8.81 7.93
N GLU A 46 -13.28 -9.81 8.28
CA GLU A 46 -11.82 -9.77 8.09
C GLU A 46 -11.42 -9.63 6.62
N VAL A 47 -12.11 -10.34 5.72
CA VAL A 47 -11.90 -10.18 4.26
C VAL A 47 -12.19 -8.74 3.84
N THR A 48 -13.28 -8.15 4.33
CA THR A 48 -13.68 -6.77 4.03
C THR A 48 -12.67 -5.76 4.59
N ASP A 49 -12.14 -6.00 5.79
CA ASP A 49 -11.17 -5.10 6.43
C ASP A 49 -9.85 -5.06 5.65
N ILE A 50 -9.37 -6.21 5.18
CA ILE A 50 -8.19 -6.29 4.31
C ILE A 50 -8.44 -5.55 2.99
N ALA A 51 -9.57 -5.80 2.32
CA ALA A 51 -9.93 -5.14 1.07
C ALA A 51 -10.00 -3.61 1.25
N ASN A 52 -10.64 -3.14 2.34
CA ASN A 52 -10.71 -1.72 2.66
C ASN A 52 -9.33 -1.09 2.89
N ALA A 53 -8.40 -1.76 3.57
CA ALA A 53 -7.04 -1.27 3.74
C ALA A 53 -6.34 -1.07 2.38
N ILE A 54 -6.54 -1.98 1.42
CA ILE A 54 -6.03 -1.85 0.06
C ILE A 54 -6.71 -0.70 -0.69
N TYR A 55 -8.03 -0.56 -0.58
CA TYR A 55 -8.78 0.56 -1.20
C TYR A 55 -8.34 1.91 -0.63
N TYR A 56 -7.97 1.98 0.66
CA TYR A 56 -7.41 3.18 1.29
C TYR A 56 -5.93 3.41 0.95
N ARG A 57 -5.30 2.51 0.16
CA ARG A 57 -3.95 2.66 -0.37
C ARG A 57 -2.85 2.51 0.69
N THR A 58 -3.02 1.58 1.63
CA THR A 58 -1.91 1.17 2.51
C THR A 58 -0.72 0.65 1.70
N ASP A 59 0.49 0.77 2.23
CA ASP A 59 1.69 0.23 1.59
C ASP A 59 1.88 -1.24 1.92
N ALA A 60 1.56 -1.64 3.13
CA ALA A 60 1.68 -3.01 3.59
C ALA A 60 0.59 -3.38 4.60
N LEU A 61 0.36 -4.68 4.73
CA LEU A 61 -0.49 -5.31 5.74
C LEU A 61 0.38 -6.17 6.64
N MET A 62 0.05 -6.24 7.93
CA MET A 62 0.81 -7.03 8.88
C MET A 62 -0.11 -8.05 9.56
N LEU A 63 0.34 -9.31 9.56
CA LEU A 63 -0.17 -10.36 10.43
C LEU A 63 0.62 -10.37 11.74
N SER A 64 0.00 -10.75 12.81
CA SER A 64 0.58 -10.83 14.17
C SER A 64 0.46 -12.25 14.72
N GLY A 65 -0.51 -12.51 15.56
CA GLY A 65 -0.77 -13.81 16.16
C GLY A 65 -1.03 -14.92 15.14
N GLU A 66 -1.62 -14.56 14.00
CA GLU A 66 -1.94 -15.47 12.89
C GLU A 66 -0.71 -16.22 12.37
N THR A 67 0.45 -15.56 12.38
CA THR A 67 1.72 -16.15 11.92
C THR A 67 2.70 -16.44 13.06
N ALA A 68 2.55 -15.82 14.24
CA ALA A 68 3.46 -16.00 15.35
C ALA A 68 3.17 -17.29 16.15
N TYR A 69 1.89 -17.61 16.38
CA TYR A 69 1.45 -18.77 17.16
C TYR A 69 0.16 -19.40 16.65
N GLY A 70 -0.39 -18.93 15.52
CA GLY A 70 -1.59 -19.49 14.91
C GLY A 70 -1.37 -20.92 14.38
N LYS A 71 -2.46 -21.66 14.25
CA LYS A 71 -2.45 -23.04 13.72
C LYS A 71 -2.30 -23.08 12.20
N TYR A 72 -2.58 -21.98 11.51
CA TYR A 72 -2.64 -21.90 10.04
C TYR A 72 -1.81 -20.74 9.47
N PRO A 73 -0.50 -20.61 9.82
CA PRO A 73 0.29 -19.44 9.45
C PRO A 73 0.47 -19.28 7.94
N VAL A 74 0.71 -20.38 7.23
CA VAL A 74 0.90 -20.35 5.77
C VAL A 74 -0.41 -20.00 5.05
N GLU A 75 -1.53 -20.58 5.51
CA GLU A 75 -2.85 -20.32 4.97
C GLU A 75 -3.27 -18.86 5.21
N ALA A 76 -2.93 -18.28 6.36
CA ALA A 76 -3.20 -16.88 6.66
C ALA A 76 -2.48 -15.94 5.68
N VAL A 77 -1.19 -16.17 5.42
CA VAL A 77 -0.43 -15.38 4.44
C VAL A 77 -1.02 -15.56 3.03
N LYS A 78 -1.30 -16.80 2.61
CA LYS A 78 -1.90 -17.07 1.29
C LYS A 78 -3.28 -16.41 1.14
N THR A 79 -4.08 -16.43 2.20
CA THR A 79 -5.42 -15.82 2.21
C THR A 79 -5.32 -14.30 2.09
N MET A 80 -4.46 -13.67 2.88
CA MET A 80 -4.20 -12.23 2.80
C MET A 80 -3.74 -11.83 1.40
N THR A 81 -2.79 -12.56 0.82
CA THR A 81 -2.29 -12.31 -0.54
C THR A 81 -3.40 -12.40 -1.59
N LYS A 82 -4.28 -13.42 -1.50
CA LYS A 82 -5.40 -13.57 -2.43
C LYS A 82 -6.39 -12.41 -2.34
N ILE A 83 -6.73 -11.98 -1.11
CA ILE A 83 -7.65 -10.87 -0.89
C ILE A 83 -7.03 -9.56 -1.41
N ALA A 84 -5.75 -9.32 -1.10
CA ALA A 84 -5.05 -8.13 -1.56
C ALA A 84 -4.98 -8.07 -3.10
N ALA A 85 -4.59 -9.16 -3.75
CA ALA A 85 -4.51 -9.23 -5.21
C ALA A 85 -5.87 -8.98 -5.89
N GLN A 86 -6.97 -9.51 -5.32
CA GLN A 86 -8.31 -9.26 -5.85
C GLN A 86 -8.71 -7.79 -5.66
N ALA A 87 -8.51 -7.24 -4.46
CA ALA A 87 -8.84 -5.83 -4.17
C ALA A 87 -8.01 -4.86 -5.05
N GLU A 88 -6.75 -5.18 -5.32
CA GLU A 88 -5.91 -4.41 -6.25
C GLU A 88 -6.45 -4.46 -7.68
N LYS A 89 -6.91 -5.62 -8.13
CA LYS A 89 -7.52 -5.78 -9.45
C LYS A 89 -8.80 -4.95 -9.57
N ASP A 90 -9.70 -5.06 -8.61
CA ASP A 90 -10.96 -4.30 -8.58
C ASP A 90 -10.69 -2.78 -8.60
N LYS A 91 -9.71 -2.33 -7.83
CA LYS A 91 -9.28 -0.93 -7.80
C LYS A 91 -8.71 -0.42 -9.12
N LEU A 92 -8.00 -1.27 -9.87
CA LEU A 92 -7.45 -0.90 -11.18
C LEU A 92 -8.56 -0.69 -12.23
N GLU A 93 -9.66 -1.43 -12.11
CA GLU A 93 -10.82 -1.28 -12.99
C GLU A 93 -11.53 0.07 -12.77
N GLU A 94 -11.52 0.61 -11.55
CA GLU A 94 -12.12 1.91 -11.20
C GLU A 94 -11.26 3.13 -11.60
N ASN A 95 -10.05 2.93 -12.09
CA ASN A 95 -9.12 3.99 -12.57
C ASN A 95 -8.87 5.13 -11.56
N ASP A 96 -8.90 4.82 -10.25
CA ASP A 96 -8.84 5.81 -9.17
C ASP A 96 -7.41 6.23 -8.80
N ILE A 97 -6.83 7.15 -9.59
CA ILE A 97 -5.56 7.82 -9.27
C ILE A 97 -5.86 9.22 -8.69
N ARG A 98 -6.52 9.27 -7.54
CA ARG A 98 -6.90 10.53 -6.90
C ARG A 98 -6.01 10.84 -5.69
N ILE A 99 -4.75 11.18 -5.91
CA ILE A 99 -3.96 11.88 -4.90
C ILE A 99 -3.88 13.33 -5.34
N PRO A 100 -4.48 14.27 -4.59
CA PRO A 100 -4.27 15.68 -4.85
C PRO A 100 -2.79 15.98 -4.66
N LEU A 101 -2.15 16.62 -5.63
CA LEU A 101 -0.95 17.39 -5.35
C LEU A 101 -1.39 18.55 -4.47
N ASP A 102 -0.58 18.90 -3.50
CA ASP A 102 -0.70 20.19 -2.85
C ASP A 102 -0.43 21.25 -3.94
N GLU A 103 -1.48 21.94 -4.36
CA GLU A 103 -1.42 22.94 -5.44
C GLU A 103 -0.48 24.10 -5.11
N ASN A 104 -0.19 24.29 -3.81
CA ASN A 104 0.75 25.30 -3.30
C ASN A 104 2.19 24.78 -3.17
N SER A 105 2.45 23.50 -3.49
CA SER A 105 3.79 22.94 -3.36
C SER A 105 4.55 23.00 -4.70
N ASN A 106 5.67 23.70 -4.70
CA ASN A 106 6.65 23.68 -5.81
C ASN A 106 7.48 22.37 -5.85
N ASP A 107 6.90 21.23 -5.44
CA ASP A 107 7.60 19.95 -5.49
C ASP A 107 7.59 19.38 -6.92
N VAL A 108 8.58 19.80 -7.70
CA VAL A 108 8.80 19.35 -9.07
C VAL A 108 8.89 17.82 -9.16
N THR A 109 9.52 17.17 -8.17
CA THR A 109 9.64 15.70 -8.14
C THR A 109 8.27 15.03 -8.03
N ALA A 110 7.40 15.54 -7.16
CA ALA A 110 6.04 15.00 -7.03
C ALA A 110 5.21 15.25 -8.29
N PHE A 111 5.34 16.42 -8.90
CA PHE A 111 4.67 16.73 -10.16
C PHE A 111 5.08 15.77 -11.28
N LEU A 112 6.38 15.60 -11.50
CA LEU A 112 6.91 14.70 -12.53
C LEU A 112 6.52 13.23 -12.25
N ALA A 113 6.59 12.79 -11.00
CA ALA A 113 6.16 11.45 -10.60
C ALA A 113 4.68 11.20 -10.92
N LYS A 114 3.81 12.19 -10.64
CA LYS A 114 2.38 12.12 -11.00
C LYS A 114 2.19 11.98 -12.51
N GLN A 115 2.91 12.77 -13.31
CA GLN A 115 2.80 12.69 -14.76
C GLN A 115 3.31 11.36 -15.30
N ALA A 116 4.43 10.85 -14.76
CA ALA A 116 4.98 9.55 -15.15
C ALA A 116 3.96 8.43 -14.85
N VAL A 117 3.39 8.38 -13.64
CA VAL A 117 2.36 7.40 -13.29
C VAL A 117 1.11 7.54 -14.15
N LYS A 118 0.64 8.76 -14.41
CA LYS A 118 -0.50 9.01 -15.31
C LYS A 118 -0.23 8.57 -16.75
N ALA A 119 1.00 8.73 -17.23
CA ALA A 119 1.39 8.27 -18.56
C ALA A 119 1.28 6.74 -18.70
N THR A 120 1.49 5.98 -17.64
CA THR A 120 1.37 4.51 -17.66
C THR A 120 -0.04 4.02 -18.01
N SER A 121 -1.07 4.79 -17.71
CA SER A 121 -2.45 4.44 -18.06
C SER A 121 -2.80 4.69 -19.54
N LYS A 122 -1.99 5.48 -20.24
CA LYS A 122 -2.22 5.87 -21.63
C LYS A 122 -1.25 5.25 -22.63
N LEU A 123 -0.07 4.86 -22.17
CA LEU A 123 1.00 4.32 -23.01
C LEU A 123 1.17 2.83 -22.76
N LYS A 124 1.61 2.09 -23.78
CA LYS A 124 1.95 0.66 -23.66
C LYS A 124 3.33 0.51 -23.03
N ILE A 125 3.40 0.60 -21.71
CA ILE A 125 4.62 0.41 -20.93
C ILE A 125 4.44 -0.74 -19.94
N ARG A 126 5.54 -1.29 -19.41
CA ARG A 126 5.52 -2.42 -18.49
C ARG A 126 5.99 -2.05 -17.07
N ALA A 127 6.78 -1.01 -16.95
CA ALA A 127 7.33 -0.55 -15.67
C ALA A 127 7.76 0.91 -15.78
N ILE A 128 7.95 1.56 -14.63
CA ILE A 128 8.67 2.83 -14.51
C ILE A 128 10.05 2.49 -13.94
N ILE A 129 11.12 2.92 -14.62
CA ILE A 129 12.48 2.73 -14.12
C ILE A 129 12.97 4.08 -13.60
N THR A 130 13.53 4.11 -12.39
CA THR A 130 14.13 5.30 -11.82
C THR A 130 15.39 4.96 -11.05
N ASP A 131 16.41 5.81 -11.13
CA ASP A 131 17.49 5.76 -10.16
C ASP A 131 17.13 6.57 -8.91
N SER A 132 17.66 6.17 -7.78
CA SER A 132 17.31 6.82 -6.52
C SER A 132 18.41 6.69 -5.47
N TYR A 133 19.07 7.80 -5.18
CA TYR A 133 20.10 7.86 -4.15
C TYR A 133 19.50 7.79 -2.73
N SER A 134 18.42 8.54 -2.49
CA SER A 134 17.74 8.64 -1.18
C SER A 134 16.41 7.91 -1.09
N GLY A 135 15.93 7.33 -2.19
CA GLY A 135 14.60 6.72 -2.29
C GLY A 135 13.46 7.75 -2.52
N ARG A 136 13.76 9.06 -2.62
CA ARG A 136 12.72 10.10 -2.74
C ARG A 136 11.88 9.95 -3.99
N THR A 137 12.50 9.78 -5.15
CA THR A 137 11.80 9.64 -6.43
C THR A 137 10.92 8.39 -6.44
N ALA A 138 11.47 7.25 -6.02
CA ALA A 138 10.72 6.00 -5.94
C ALA A 138 9.49 6.10 -5.00
N ARG A 139 9.65 6.72 -3.80
CA ARG A 139 8.52 6.97 -2.89
C ARG A 139 7.47 7.92 -3.47
N ASN A 140 7.88 8.93 -4.22
CA ASN A 140 6.93 9.80 -4.92
C ASN A 140 6.12 9.02 -5.96
N LEU A 141 6.78 8.18 -6.77
CA LEU A 141 6.12 7.32 -7.75
C LEU A 141 5.15 6.33 -7.05
N ALA A 142 5.63 5.66 -6.00
CA ALA A 142 4.82 4.72 -5.20
C ALA A 142 3.57 5.38 -4.60
N ALA A 143 3.67 6.63 -4.13
CA ALA A 143 2.56 7.36 -3.53
C ALA A 143 1.36 7.52 -4.49
N PHE A 144 1.59 7.57 -5.79
CA PHE A 144 0.51 7.66 -6.79
C PHE A 144 -0.14 6.33 -7.15
N ARG A 145 0.34 5.20 -6.60
CA ARG A 145 -0.28 3.86 -6.74
C ARG A 145 -0.60 3.51 -8.20
N GLY A 146 0.40 3.63 -9.08
CA GLY A 146 0.25 3.27 -10.48
C GLY A 146 -0.01 1.76 -10.68
N LYS A 147 -0.48 1.40 -11.86
CA LYS A 147 -0.77 0.02 -12.26
C LYS A 147 0.50 -0.84 -12.39
N TYR A 148 1.60 -0.23 -12.77
CA TYR A 148 2.84 -0.94 -13.12
C TYR A 148 3.90 -0.75 -12.03
N PRO A 149 4.82 -1.72 -11.88
CA PRO A 149 5.88 -1.65 -10.88
C PRO A 149 6.83 -0.48 -11.15
N VAL A 150 7.43 0.00 -10.08
CA VAL A 150 8.51 0.99 -10.10
C VAL A 150 9.81 0.25 -9.80
N LEU A 151 10.65 0.09 -10.81
CA LEU A 151 11.98 -0.53 -10.65
C LEU A 151 12.97 0.57 -10.21
N ALA A 152 13.41 0.49 -8.96
CA ALA A 152 14.28 1.48 -8.37
C ALA A 152 15.74 1.02 -8.30
N ILE A 153 16.59 1.62 -9.10
CA ILE A 153 18.05 1.40 -9.04
C ILE A 153 18.59 2.19 -7.85
N CYS A 154 19.05 1.49 -6.81
CA CYS A 154 19.52 2.10 -5.58
C CYS A 154 21.04 1.96 -5.42
N TYR A 155 21.72 3.06 -5.09
CA TYR A 155 23.15 3.09 -4.84
C TYR A 155 23.55 2.73 -3.41
N LYS A 156 22.56 2.67 -2.50
CA LYS A 156 22.77 2.33 -1.09
C LYS A 156 21.83 1.20 -0.66
N GLU A 157 22.41 0.15 -0.09
CA GLU A 157 21.66 -1.00 0.44
C GLU A 157 20.58 -0.56 1.45
N LYS A 158 20.88 0.40 2.32
CA LYS A 158 19.92 0.97 3.27
C LYS A 158 18.70 1.57 2.55
N THR A 159 18.91 2.28 1.45
CA THR A 159 17.82 2.87 0.65
C THR A 159 16.96 1.77 0.03
N MET A 160 17.58 0.76 -0.56
CA MET A 160 16.90 -0.41 -1.13
C MET A 160 16.01 -1.10 -0.10
N ARG A 161 16.56 -1.38 1.10
CA ARG A 161 15.78 -2.02 2.19
C ARG A 161 14.60 -1.14 2.67
N HIS A 162 14.77 0.17 2.73
CA HIS A 162 13.68 1.08 3.09
C HIS A 162 12.58 1.14 2.03
N LEU A 163 12.94 1.02 0.75
CA LEU A 163 11.98 1.04 -0.34
C LEU A 163 11.14 -0.24 -0.43
N ALA A 164 11.61 -1.36 0.13
CA ALA A 164 10.86 -2.62 0.19
C ALA A 164 9.48 -2.49 0.90
N LEU A 165 9.29 -1.45 1.73
CA LEU A 165 7.98 -1.12 2.34
C LEU A 165 7.13 -0.18 1.48
N SER A 166 7.61 0.26 0.33
CA SER A 166 6.87 1.19 -0.54
C SER A 166 6.08 0.40 -1.57
N TYR A 167 4.81 0.72 -1.72
CA TYR A 167 3.91 0.02 -2.63
C TYR A 167 4.45 -0.04 -4.06
N GLY A 168 4.52 -1.26 -4.61
CA GLY A 168 4.89 -1.49 -6.01
C GLY A 168 6.31 -1.06 -6.40
N VAL A 169 7.23 -0.90 -5.44
CA VAL A 169 8.65 -0.63 -5.70
C VAL A 169 9.43 -1.95 -5.60
N GLU A 170 10.21 -2.22 -6.64
CA GLU A 170 11.10 -3.38 -6.79
C GLU A 170 12.53 -2.94 -7.06
#